data_3d389f932fe926e67a3c69803f064abb
#
_entry.id   3d389f932fe926e67a3c69803f064abb
#
_cell.length_a   1.000
_cell.length_b   1.000
_cell.length_c   1.000
_cell.angle_alpha   90.00
_cell.angle_beta   90.00
_cell.angle_gamma   90.00
#
_symmetry.space_group_name_H-M   'P 1'
#
loop_
_entity.id
_entity.type
_entity.pdbx_description
1 polymer ?
#
loop_
_entity_poly.entity_id
_entity_poly.type
_entity_poly.pdbx_seq_one_letter_code
_entity_poly.pdbx_strand_id
1 'polypeptide(L)'
;MVSSLFITSFVQAQLTDEEIKIDKCMAVLVEMASRKDQAGAFSQLLGRAEGIVIYPRLVNVGLGWGAMFGDGIVLRKDRLTQEWYGPAFIELKTASVGLQIGIQEVSLVLVVMDDKGLAVFKSTDFEIGADISIAPGPLGDSLQAAVDLNDSIYAYSYSKGLYAGFTLTGSMIHADVRVNKKFYGESITCEDILNHKKVNNEIALKLVQLIEQISQ
;
A
#
# COMPACT_ATOMS: atom_id res chain seq x y z
N MET A 1 13.05 -54.34 -23.00
CA MET A 1 12.19 -53.17 -22.89
C MET A 1 12.57 -52.45 -21.61
N VAL A 2 13.32 -51.37 -21.72
CA VAL A 2 13.70 -50.55 -20.56
C VAL A 2 12.80 -49.32 -20.61
N SER A 3 11.86 -49.23 -19.65
CA SER A 3 10.96 -48.11 -19.52
C SER A 3 11.68 -46.98 -18.79
N SER A 4 12.00 -45.90 -19.51
CA SER A 4 12.62 -44.70 -18.97
C SER A 4 11.55 -43.87 -18.29
N LEU A 5 11.54 -43.81 -16.94
CA LEU A 5 10.72 -42.88 -16.16
C LEU A 5 11.35 -41.49 -16.30
N PHE A 6 10.69 -40.62 -17.04
CA PHE A 6 10.95 -39.17 -16.99
C PHE A 6 10.38 -38.60 -15.68
N ILE A 7 11.22 -38.36 -14.68
CA ILE A 7 10.90 -37.57 -13.51
C ILE A 7 10.98 -36.09 -13.91
N THR A 8 9.84 -35.49 -14.23
CA THR A 8 9.75 -34.04 -14.38
C THR A 8 9.86 -33.41 -13.01
N SER A 9 11.02 -32.90 -12.66
CA SER A 9 11.22 -32.07 -11.48
C SER A 9 10.46 -30.75 -11.69
N PHE A 10 9.34 -30.57 -11.00
CA PHE A 10 8.72 -29.27 -10.83
C PHE A 10 9.66 -28.43 -9.96
N VAL A 11 10.44 -27.58 -10.60
CA VAL A 11 11.15 -26.50 -9.89
C VAL A 11 10.09 -25.50 -9.49
N GLN A 12 9.64 -25.54 -8.26
CA GLN A 12 8.80 -24.49 -7.69
C GLN A 12 9.69 -23.24 -7.56
N ALA A 13 9.45 -22.26 -8.40
CA ALA A 13 10.17 -20.99 -8.33
C ALA A 13 9.91 -20.36 -6.95
N GLN A 14 10.97 -20.16 -6.19
CA GLN A 14 10.89 -19.49 -4.90
C GLN A 14 10.66 -18.00 -5.16
N LEU A 15 9.65 -17.42 -4.48
CA LEU A 15 9.37 -15.98 -4.60
C LEU A 15 10.57 -15.16 -4.16
N THR A 16 10.83 -14.08 -4.86
CA THR A 16 11.83 -13.08 -4.48
C THR A 16 11.36 -12.28 -3.23
N ASP A 17 12.27 -11.57 -2.59
CA ASP A 17 11.92 -10.72 -1.42
C ASP A 17 10.91 -9.64 -1.80
N GLU A 18 10.99 -9.11 -3.02
CA GLU A 18 10.06 -8.14 -3.58
C GLU A 18 8.67 -8.74 -3.77
N GLU A 19 8.61 -9.94 -4.31
CA GLU A 19 7.35 -10.68 -4.51
C GLU A 19 6.71 -11.09 -3.18
N ILE A 20 7.51 -11.48 -2.18
CA ILE A 20 7.03 -11.72 -0.80
C ILE A 20 6.44 -10.44 -0.21
N LYS A 21 7.02 -9.28 -0.48
CA LYS A 21 6.49 -7.99 -0.01
C LYS A 21 5.12 -7.69 -0.64
N ILE A 22 4.95 -7.95 -1.94
CA ILE A 22 3.66 -7.82 -2.65
C ILE A 22 2.62 -8.80 -2.08
N ASP A 23 3.01 -10.04 -1.82
CA ASP A 23 2.13 -11.06 -1.23
C ASP A 23 1.62 -10.65 0.16
N LYS A 24 2.48 -10.08 1.01
CA LYS A 24 2.06 -9.51 2.29
C LYS A 24 1.08 -8.36 2.14
N CYS A 25 1.22 -7.54 1.10
CA CYS A 25 0.26 -6.48 0.80
C CYS A 25 -1.12 -7.04 0.41
N MET A 26 -1.17 -8.13 -0.36
CA MET A 26 -2.44 -8.82 -0.67
C MET A 26 -3.12 -9.33 0.61
N ALA A 27 -2.36 -9.93 1.53
CA ALA A 27 -2.92 -10.41 2.79
C ALA A 27 -3.57 -9.27 3.60
N VAL A 28 -2.95 -8.08 3.64
CA VAL A 28 -3.52 -6.89 4.29
C VAL A 28 -4.83 -6.45 3.62
N LEU A 29 -4.89 -6.45 2.29
CA LEU A 29 -6.11 -6.07 1.57
C LEU A 29 -7.26 -7.04 1.85
N VAL A 30 -6.99 -8.34 1.86
CA VAL A 30 -8.00 -9.35 2.21
C VAL A 30 -8.52 -9.13 3.63
N GLU A 31 -7.63 -8.85 4.58
CA GLU A 31 -8.02 -8.57 5.96
C GLU A 31 -8.88 -7.31 6.06
N MET A 32 -8.49 -6.20 5.40
CA MET A 32 -9.26 -4.96 5.38
C MET A 32 -10.64 -5.15 4.76
N ALA A 33 -10.73 -5.86 3.64
CA ALA A 33 -11.99 -6.14 2.96
C ALA A 33 -12.91 -7.11 3.70
N SER A 34 -12.38 -7.93 4.60
CA SER A 34 -13.17 -8.87 5.41
C SER A 34 -13.81 -8.26 6.66
N ARG A 35 -13.45 -7.05 7.01
CA ARG A 35 -13.93 -6.37 8.21
C ARG A 35 -15.34 -5.81 8.03
N LYS A 36 -16.31 -6.38 8.73
CA LYS A 36 -17.73 -6.00 8.64
C LYS A 36 -18.03 -4.53 8.93
N ASP A 37 -17.19 -3.88 9.74
CA ASP A 37 -17.35 -2.48 10.13
C ASP A 37 -16.89 -1.46 9.07
N GLN A 38 -16.23 -1.89 8.01
CA GLN A 38 -15.70 -1.00 6.98
C GLN A 38 -15.74 -1.55 5.55
N ALA A 39 -16.01 -2.83 5.34
CA ALA A 39 -15.83 -3.49 4.05
C ALA A 39 -16.56 -2.80 2.90
N GLY A 40 -17.82 -2.43 3.08
CA GLY A 40 -18.61 -1.78 2.03
C GLY A 40 -18.10 -0.39 1.67
N ALA A 41 -17.78 0.44 2.67
CA ALA A 41 -17.23 1.77 2.42
C ALA A 41 -15.82 1.71 1.81
N PHE A 42 -15.00 0.79 2.28
CA PHE A 42 -13.66 0.55 1.72
C PHE A 42 -13.70 0.12 0.25
N SER A 43 -14.56 -0.86 -0.10
CA SER A 43 -14.78 -1.33 -1.47
C SER A 43 -15.17 -0.19 -2.41
N GLN A 44 -16.19 0.59 -2.04
CA GLN A 44 -16.67 1.71 -2.85
C GLN A 44 -15.63 2.82 -3.00
N LEU A 45 -14.86 3.11 -1.94
CA LEU A 45 -13.78 4.09 -2.01
C LEU A 45 -12.66 3.63 -2.94
N LEU A 46 -12.26 2.36 -2.80
CA LEU A 46 -11.22 1.75 -3.64
C LEU A 46 -11.60 1.74 -5.13
N GLY A 47 -12.89 1.53 -5.43
CA GLY A 47 -13.41 1.60 -6.81
C GLY A 47 -13.23 2.97 -7.47
N ARG A 48 -13.18 4.06 -6.68
CA ARG A 48 -13.00 5.45 -7.13
C ARG A 48 -11.55 5.93 -7.07
N ALA A 49 -10.64 5.12 -6.52
CA ALA A 49 -9.26 5.52 -6.26
C ALA A 49 -8.46 5.73 -7.55
N GLU A 50 -7.55 6.68 -7.51
CA GLU A 50 -6.49 6.87 -8.51
C GLU A 50 -5.20 6.14 -8.15
N GLY A 51 -5.10 5.69 -6.90
CA GLY A 51 -3.97 4.92 -6.45
C GLY A 51 -4.22 4.28 -5.10
N ILE A 52 -3.37 3.35 -4.78
CA ILE A 52 -3.37 2.67 -3.49
C ILE A 52 -1.95 2.54 -2.97
N VAL A 53 -1.79 2.77 -1.68
CA VAL A 53 -0.53 2.55 -0.97
C VAL A 53 -0.76 1.54 0.14
N ILE A 54 0.11 0.56 0.24
CA ILE A 54 -0.03 -0.53 1.20
C ILE A 54 1.27 -0.71 1.96
N TYR A 55 1.21 -0.49 3.26
CA TYR A 55 2.28 -0.84 4.20
C TYR A 55 1.85 -2.07 4.98
N PRO A 56 2.36 -3.25 4.65
CA PRO A 56 1.91 -4.49 5.30
C PRO A 56 2.33 -4.56 6.78
N ARG A 57 3.39 -3.85 7.13
CA ARG A 57 3.88 -3.78 8.50
C ARG A 57 4.63 -2.47 8.74
N LEU A 58 4.05 -1.61 9.55
CA LEU A 58 4.72 -0.47 10.17
C LEU A 58 5.02 -0.83 11.63
N VAL A 59 6.25 -0.61 12.04
CA VAL A 59 6.68 -0.81 13.42
C VAL A 59 6.72 0.54 14.11
N ASN A 60 5.91 0.69 15.16
CA ASN A 60 5.91 1.88 16.02
C ASN A 60 6.60 1.53 17.34
N VAL A 61 7.65 2.27 17.66
CA VAL A 61 8.44 2.11 18.88
C VAL A 61 8.38 3.41 19.66
N GLY A 62 7.99 3.36 20.94
CA GLY A 62 7.87 4.57 21.76
C GLY A 62 8.19 4.36 23.22
N LEU A 63 8.82 5.39 23.82
CA LEU A 63 9.07 5.58 25.26
C LEU A 63 8.93 7.08 25.59
N GLY A 64 7.72 7.67 25.37
CA GLY A 64 7.49 9.10 25.48
C GLY A 64 7.85 9.88 24.20
N TRP A 65 8.84 9.45 23.45
CA TRP A 65 9.13 9.77 22.05
C TRP A 65 9.06 8.48 21.27
N GLY A 66 8.56 8.53 20.07
CA GLY A 66 8.39 7.35 19.23
C GLY A 66 8.90 7.57 17.82
N ALA A 67 9.14 6.45 17.15
CA ALA A 67 9.36 6.41 15.71
C ALA A 67 8.50 5.32 15.12
N MET A 68 7.91 5.59 13.97
CA MET A 68 7.21 4.58 13.17
C MET A 68 7.92 4.46 11.83
N PHE A 69 8.17 3.25 11.40
CA PHE A 69 8.84 2.97 10.13
C PHE A 69 8.40 1.64 9.54
N GLY A 70 8.51 1.54 8.24
CA GLY A 70 8.27 0.31 7.50
C GLY A 70 8.22 0.51 6.01
N ASP A 71 8.22 -0.61 5.31
CA ASP A 71 8.23 -0.68 3.86
C ASP A 71 6.82 -0.87 3.32
N GLY A 72 6.58 -0.33 2.16
CA GLY A 72 5.32 -0.46 1.45
C GLY A 72 5.48 -0.44 -0.06
N ILE A 73 4.34 -0.47 -0.71
CA ILE A 73 4.24 -0.32 -2.15
C ILE A 73 3.17 0.70 -2.49
N VAL A 74 3.32 1.34 -3.64
CA VAL A 74 2.31 2.20 -4.23
C VAL A 74 2.01 1.76 -5.67
N LEU A 75 0.72 1.75 -6.02
CA LEU A 75 0.23 1.56 -7.38
C LEU A 75 -0.63 2.75 -7.77
N ARG A 76 -0.57 3.15 -9.03
CA ARG A 76 -1.42 4.17 -9.63
C ARG A 76 -2.39 3.52 -10.62
N LYS A 77 -3.64 3.96 -10.62
CA LYS A 77 -4.64 3.64 -11.64
C LYS A 77 -4.83 4.84 -12.56
N ASP A 78 -4.75 4.63 -13.86
CA ASP A 78 -5.07 5.66 -14.83
C ASP A 78 -6.60 5.77 -14.98
N ARG A 79 -7.14 6.98 -14.83
CA ARG A 79 -8.59 7.22 -14.87
C ARG A 79 -9.21 6.94 -16.24
N LEU A 80 -8.46 7.20 -17.33
CA LEU A 80 -8.98 7.09 -18.68
C LEU A 80 -8.89 5.68 -19.21
N THR A 81 -7.72 5.05 -19.05
CA THR A 81 -7.45 3.70 -19.56
C THR A 81 -7.82 2.60 -18.57
N GLN A 82 -8.03 2.95 -17.30
CA GLN A 82 -8.23 2.01 -16.17
C GLN A 82 -7.05 1.06 -15.96
N GLU A 83 -5.91 1.34 -16.56
CA GLU A 83 -4.70 0.54 -16.42
C GLU A 83 -3.96 0.87 -15.12
N TRP A 84 -3.35 -0.15 -14.53
CA TRP A 84 -2.53 -0.02 -13.35
C TRP A 84 -1.05 0.10 -13.69
N TYR A 85 -0.37 0.99 -12.98
CA TYR A 85 1.06 1.25 -13.05
C TYR A 85 1.71 0.99 -11.69
N GLY A 86 2.93 0.47 -11.71
CA GLY A 86 3.64 0.08 -10.49
C GLY A 86 3.95 -1.42 -10.45
N PRO A 87 4.21 -1.97 -9.25
CA PRO A 87 4.31 -1.28 -7.96
C PRO A 87 5.63 -0.51 -7.80
N ALA A 88 5.60 0.69 -7.25
CA ALA A 88 6.81 1.33 -6.75
C ALA A 88 7.00 0.98 -5.27
N PHE A 89 8.21 0.61 -4.88
CA PHE A 89 8.57 0.27 -3.50
C PHE A 89 9.02 1.53 -2.78
N ILE A 90 8.47 1.73 -1.58
CA ILE A 90 8.66 2.94 -0.77
C ILE A 90 8.86 2.57 0.69
N GLU A 91 9.46 3.49 1.44
CA GLU A 91 9.61 3.43 2.90
C GLU A 91 8.87 4.60 3.54
N LEU A 92 8.26 4.36 4.70
CA LEU A 92 7.70 5.41 5.55
C LEU A 92 8.55 5.51 6.81
N LYS A 93 8.89 6.74 7.19
CA LYS A 93 9.56 7.07 8.45
C LYS A 93 8.90 8.28 9.07
N THR A 94 8.51 8.18 10.34
CA THR A 94 7.98 9.31 11.09
C THR A 94 8.51 9.32 12.51
N ALA A 95 8.78 10.51 13.03
CA ALA A 95 8.97 10.71 14.45
C ALA A 95 7.61 11.00 15.07
N SER A 96 7.27 10.33 16.15
CA SER A 96 6.05 10.55 16.89
C SER A 96 6.34 10.99 18.31
N VAL A 97 5.54 11.94 18.80
CA VAL A 97 5.54 12.32 20.20
C VAL A 97 4.25 11.81 20.82
N GLY A 98 4.33 10.93 21.78
CA GLY A 98 3.13 10.38 22.42
C GLY A 98 3.44 9.55 23.64
N LEU A 99 2.43 9.36 24.48
CA LEU A 99 2.51 8.58 25.71
C LEU A 99 2.57 7.06 25.49
N GLN A 100 2.94 6.62 24.29
CA GLN A 100 3.03 5.20 23.96
C GLN A 100 4.32 4.60 24.53
N ILE A 101 4.16 3.54 25.30
CA ILE A 101 5.27 2.74 25.82
C ILE A 101 5.16 1.36 25.18
N GLY A 102 6.18 0.98 24.39
CA GLY A 102 6.24 -0.36 23.80
C GLY A 102 6.48 -0.38 22.30
N ILE A 103 6.30 -1.57 21.73
CA ILE A 103 6.40 -1.83 20.30
C ILE A 103 5.01 -2.25 19.82
N GLN A 104 4.54 -1.61 18.77
CA GLN A 104 3.26 -1.94 18.11
C GLN A 104 3.51 -2.18 16.63
N GLU A 105 2.78 -3.12 16.07
CA GLU A 105 2.74 -3.36 14.64
C GLU A 105 1.40 -2.92 14.08
N VAL A 106 1.45 -2.17 12.98
CA VAL A 106 0.27 -1.63 12.30
C VAL A 106 0.39 -1.94 10.81
N SER A 107 -0.65 -2.45 10.20
CA SER A 107 -0.81 -2.44 8.75
C SER A 107 -1.58 -1.19 8.35
N LEU A 108 -1.18 -0.55 7.25
CA LEU A 108 -1.76 0.69 6.78
C LEU A 108 -2.07 0.60 5.29
N VAL A 109 -3.30 0.97 4.92
CA VAL A 109 -3.72 1.15 3.53
C VAL A 109 -4.14 2.58 3.34
N LEU A 110 -3.55 3.26 2.35
CA LEU A 110 -3.93 4.60 1.93
C LEU A 110 -4.62 4.50 0.58
N VAL A 111 -5.86 4.95 0.52
CA VAL A 111 -6.61 5.07 -0.73
C VAL A 111 -6.45 6.50 -1.24
N VAL A 112 -5.81 6.66 -2.39
CA VAL A 112 -5.46 7.96 -2.98
C VAL A 112 -6.52 8.33 -4.00
N MET A 113 -7.12 9.52 -3.83
CA MET A 113 -8.32 9.94 -4.56
C MET A 113 -8.03 10.89 -5.70
N ASP A 114 -6.85 11.52 -5.72
CA ASP A 114 -6.50 12.55 -6.71
C ASP A 114 -5.00 12.62 -7.00
N ASP A 115 -4.65 13.36 -8.05
CA ASP A 115 -3.25 13.59 -8.46
C ASP A 115 -2.42 14.29 -7.39
N LYS A 116 -3.04 15.12 -6.53
CA LYS A 116 -2.35 15.80 -5.44
C LYS A 116 -1.87 14.81 -4.39
N GLY A 117 -2.72 13.87 -4.01
CA GLY A 117 -2.34 12.75 -3.14
C GLY A 117 -1.31 11.83 -3.78
N LEU A 118 -1.41 11.56 -5.09
CA LEU A 118 -0.42 10.76 -5.82
C LEU A 118 0.96 11.41 -5.91
N ALA A 119 1.03 12.75 -6.00
CA ALA A 119 2.28 13.47 -6.11
C ALA A 119 3.24 13.20 -4.93
N VAL A 120 2.68 12.91 -3.75
CA VAL A 120 3.42 12.51 -2.55
C VAL A 120 4.34 11.31 -2.81
N PHE A 121 3.86 10.36 -3.60
CA PHE A 121 4.53 9.07 -3.82
C PHE A 121 5.39 9.04 -5.10
N LYS A 122 5.34 10.10 -5.91
CA LYS A 122 6.16 10.23 -7.12
C LYS A 122 7.56 10.75 -6.81
N SER A 123 7.71 11.53 -5.76
CA SER A 123 9.00 12.09 -5.34
C SER A 123 9.92 11.03 -4.74
N THR A 124 11.24 11.27 -4.80
CA THR A 124 12.24 10.38 -4.18
C THR A 124 12.18 10.48 -2.66
N ASP A 125 12.00 11.71 -2.15
CA ASP A 125 11.85 12.02 -0.74
C ASP A 125 10.73 13.05 -0.60
N PHE A 126 9.74 12.75 0.20
CA PHE A 126 8.61 13.63 0.42
C PHE A 126 8.19 13.65 1.89
N GLU A 127 8.05 14.83 2.44
CA GLU A 127 7.43 15.02 3.76
C GLU A 127 5.94 15.31 3.58
N ILE A 128 5.10 14.53 4.26
CA ILE A 128 3.65 14.77 4.27
C ILE A 128 3.37 16.05 5.04
N GLY A 129 3.18 17.15 4.29
CA GLY A 129 2.86 18.47 4.83
C GLY A 129 1.39 18.62 5.19
N ALA A 130 1.07 19.77 5.79
CA ALA A 130 -0.31 20.13 6.15
C ALA A 130 -1.20 20.46 4.93
N ASP A 131 -0.61 20.60 3.77
CA ASP A 131 -1.29 20.86 2.49
C ASP A 131 -1.89 19.61 1.84
N ILE A 132 -1.50 18.43 2.30
CA ILE A 132 -2.09 17.14 1.89
C ILE A 132 -3.13 16.73 2.92
N SER A 133 -4.40 16.71 2.49
CA SER A 133 -5.47 16.25 3.35
C SER A 133 -5.49 14.72 3.44
N ILE A 134 -5.34 14.23 4.67
CA ILE A 134 -5.42 12.80 4.98
C ILE A 134 -6.49 12.61 6.05
N ALA A 135 -7.54 11.89 5.71
CA ALA A 135 -8.62 11.57 6.62
C ALA A 135 -8.66 10.07 6.97
N PRO A 136 -9.24 9.72 8.13
CA PRO A 136 -9.61 8.33 8.38
C PRO A 136 -10.56 7.82 7.29
N GLY A 137 -10.34 6.59 6.84
CA GLY A 137 -11.25 5.95 5.88
C GLY A 137 -12.66 5.83 6.46
N PRO A 138 -13.70 6.05 5.65
CA PRO A 138 -15.07 5.91 6.09
C PRO A 138 -15.38 4.49 6.54
N LEU A 139 -16.27 4.37 7.53
CA LEU A 139 -16.73 3.10 8.08
C LEU A 139 -18.17 2.82 7.63
N GLY A 140 -18.58 1.55 7.70
CA GLY A 140 -19.93 1.10 7.38
C GLY A 140 -20.06 0.39 6.04
N ASP A 141 -21.31 0.08 5.69
CA ASP A 141 -21.66 -0.73 4.52
C ASP A 141 -21.73 0.09 3.23
N SER A 142 -21.73 1.42 3.32
CA SER A 142 -21.77 2.28 2.13
C SER A 142 -21.20 3.67 2.38
N LEU A 143 -20.70 4.30 1.30
CA LEU A 143 -20.26 5.70 1.34
C LEU A 143 -21.41 6.70 1.46
N GLN A 144 -22.67 6.28 1.28
CA GLN A 144 -23.84 7.17 1.27
C GLN A 144 -24.18 7.79 2.63
N ALA A 145 -23.62 7.27 3.70
CA ALA A 145 -24.07 7.67 5.04
C ALA A 145 -23.42 8.95 5.57
N ALA A 146 -22.38 9.51 5.00
CA ALA A 146 -21.74 10.64 5.69
C ALA A 146 -20.64 11.44 5.01
N VAL A 147 -20.15 11.25 3.79
CA VAL A 147 -18.88 11.93 3.49
C VAL A 147 -18.89 12.67 2.17
N ASP A 148 -18.77 13.99 2.27
CA ASP A 148 -18.11 14.77 1.22
C ASP A 148 -16.68 14.24 1.13
N LEU A 149 -16.40 13.41 0.10
CA LEU A 149 -15.07 12.86 -0.14
C LEU A 149 -14.16 13.95 -0.70
N ASN A 150 -13.72 14.86 0.17
CA ASN A 150 -12.93 16.04 -0.19
C ASN A 150 -11.44 15.87 0.12
N ASP A 151 -11.06 14.76 0.77
CA ASP A 151 -9.67 14.51 1.12
C ASP A 151 -8.92 13.79 0.00
N SER A 152 -7.66 14.17 -0.19
CA SER A 152 -6.80 13.57 -1.21
C SER A 152 -6.42 12.12 -0.89
N ILE A 153 -6.41 11.76 0.41
CA ILE A 153 -6.01 10.42 0.88
C ILE A 153 -6.93 9.98 2.02
N TYR A 154 -7.39 8.74 1.96
CA TYR A 154 -8.11 8.09 3.06
C TYR A 154 -7.28 6.94 3.63
N ALA A 155 -7.10 6.94 4.96
CA ALA A 155 -6.25 6.00 5.66
C ALA A 155 -7.06 4.94 6.41
N TYR A 156 -6.80 3.68 6.12
CA TYR A 156 -7.29 2.53 6.87
C TYR A 156 -6.13 1.84 7.58
N SER A 157 -6.26 1.65 8.87
CA SER A 157 -5.22 1.00 9.67
C SER A 157 -5.75 -0.21 10.43
N TYR A 158 -4.91 -1.22 10.55
CA TYR A 158 -5.15 -2.36 11.39
C TYR A 158 -3.96 -2.56 12.33
N SER A 159 -4.23 -2.56 13.64
CA SER A 159 -3.24 -2.89 14.65
C SER A 159 -3.66 -4.12 15.43
N LYS A 160 -2.73 -5.02 15.70
CA LYS A 160 -2.93 -6.10 16.67
C LYS A 160 -2.89 -5.50 18.07
N GLY A 161 -4.06 -5.12 18.59
CA GLY A 161 -4.19 -4.62 19.95
C GLY A 161 -5.15 -3.45 20.09
N LEU A 162 -4.71 -2.23 20.04
CA LEU A 162 -5.53 -1.05 20.27
C LEU A 162 -5.48 -0.12 19.07
N TYR A 163 -6.63 0.47 18.72
CA TYR A 163 -6.71 1.56 17.76
C TYR A 163 -5.88 2.74 18.29
N ALA A 164 -4.71 2.93 17.74
CA ALA A 164 -3.92 4.12 18.01
C ALA A 164 -4.17 5.10 16.86
N GLY A 165 -4.88 6.18 17.11
CA GLY A 165 -4.91 7.33 16.20
C GLY A 165 -3.48 7.83 16.04
N PHE A 166 -2.89 7.61 14.89
CA PHE A 166 -1.61 8.22 14.53
C PHE A 166 -1.85 9.24 13.42
N THR A 167 -1.07 10.30 13.43
CA THR A 167 -1.06 11.26 12.33
C THR A 167 0.08 10.91 11.37
N LEU A 168 -0.20 11.01 10.08
CA LEU A 168 0.81 10.88 9.04
C LEU A 168 1.47 12.23 8.71
N THR A 169 0.93 13.34 9.19
CA THR A 169 1.54 14.67 9.01
C THR A 169 2.93 14.69 9.63
N GLY A 170 3.92 15.16 8.88
CA GLY A 170 5.33 15.12 9.28
C GLY A 170 6.01 13.78 9.02
N SER A 171 5.33 12.81 8.41
CA SER A 171 5.97 11.59 7.97
C SER A 171 6.79 11.83 6.70
N MET A 172 7.95 11.20 6.65
CA MET A 172 8.80 11.16 5.46
C MET A 172 8.51 9.88 4.68
N ILE A 173 8.27 10.04 3.39
CA ILE A 173 8.16 8.93 2.44
C ILE A 173 9.38 8.95 1.55
N HIS A 174 10.08 7.82 1.47
CA HIS A 174 11.27 7.65 0.65
C HIS A 174 11.03 6.58 -0.41
N ALA A 175 11.51 6.84 -1.63
CA ALA A 175 11.59 5.78 -2.63
C ALA A 175 12.64 4.73 -2.22
N ASP A 176 12.28 3.46 -2.16
CA ASP A 176 13.30 2.40 -2.01
C ASP A 176 13.98 2.16 -3.36
N VAL A 177 14.94 3.03 -3.68
CA VAL A 177 15.67 3.02 -4.96
C VAL A 177 16.36 1.68 -5.21
N ARG A 178 16.84 1.03 -4.13
CA ARG A 178 17.53 -0.26 -4.25
C ARG A 178 16.57 -1.39 -4.63
N VAL A 179 15.42 -1.45 -3.98
CA VAL A 179 14.38 -2.46 -4.25
C VAL A 179 13.74 -2.21 -5.61
N ASN A 180 13.43 -0.96 -5.95
CA ASN A 180 12.91 -0.59 -7.27
C ASN A 180 13.88 -1.00 -8.37
N LYS A 181 15.17 -0.71 -8.23
CA LYS A 181 16.21 -1.13 -9.19
C LYS A 181 16.28 -2.65 -9.33
N LYS A 182 16.20 -3.39 -8.22
CA LYS A 182 16.26 -4.86 -8.23
C LYS A 182 15.03 -5.45 -8.93
N PHE A 183 13.84 -4.93 -8.66
CA PHE A 183 12.59 -5.40 -9.23
C PHE A 183 12.46 -5.11 -10.73
N TYR A 184 12.87 -3.92 -11.17
CA TYR A 184 12.77 -3.50 -12.58
C TYR A 184 14.02 -3.82 -13.41
N GLY A 185 15.13 -4.22 -12.78
CA GLY A 185 16.38 -4.51 -13.46
C GLY A 185 17.17 -3.28 -13.92
N GLU A 186 16.68 -2.08 -13.64
CA GLU A 186 17.27 -0.79 -14.04
C GLU A 186 17.09 0.28 -12.95
N SER A 187 17.92 1.33 -13.00
CA SER A 187 17.73 2.49 -12.12
C SER A 187 16.53 3.30 -12.62
N ILE A 188 15.50 3.41 -11.79
CA ILE A 188 14.22 4.01 -12.15
C ILE A 188 13.65 4.79 -10.97
N THR A 189 12.98 5.91 -11.24
CA THR A 189 12.31 6.72 -10.21
C THR A 189 10.90 6.22 -9.92
N CYS A 190 10.34 6.57 -8.76
CA CYS A 190 8.92 6.30 -8.48
C CYS A 190 8.01 7.01 -9.48
N GLU A 191 8.36 8.21 -9.91
CA GLU A 191 7.62 8.93 -10.94
C GLU A 191 7.55 8.17 -12.27
N ASP A 192 8.70 7.66 -12.75
CA ASP A 192 8.75 6.87 -13.99
C ASP A 192 7.97 5.55 -13.85
N ILE A 193 8.08 4.90 -12.68
CA ILE A 193 7.33 3.67 -12.41
C ILE A 193 5.82 3.95 -12.49
N LEU A 194 5.34 4.94 -11.74
CA LEU A 194 3.91 5.23 -11.64
C LEU A 194 3.31 5.84 -12.90
N ASN A 195 4.13 6.46 -13.76
CA ASN A 195 3.65 7.04 -15.02
C ASN A 195 3.80 6.09 -16.21
N HIS A 196 4.80 5.20 -16.23
CA HIS A 196 5.19 4.49 -17.45
C HIS A 196 5.32 2.96 -17.30
N LYS A 197 5.44 2.42 -16.08
CA LYS A 197 5.57 0.97 -15.88
C LYS A 197 4.22 0.34 -15.61
N LYS A 198 3.52 -0.12 -16.65
CA LYS A 198 2.33 -0.95 -16.50
C LYS A 198 2.66 -2.21 -15.69
N VAL A 199 1.72 -2.60 -14.85
CA VAL A 199 1.86 -3.83 -14.06
C VAL A 199 1.95 -5.04 -15.00
N ASN A 200 3.05 -5.77 -14.93
CA ASN A 200 3.32 -6.94 -15.79
C ASN A 200 3.95 -8.12 -15.06
N ASN A 201 4.39 -7.97 -13.82
CA ASN A 201 4.87 -9.07 -12.98
C ASN A 201 3.68 -9.90 -12.51
N GLU A 202 3.82 -11.23 -12.49
CA GLU A 202 2.73 -12.17 -12.19
C GLU A 202 2.07 -11.91 -10.82
N ILE A 203 2.87 -11.70 -9.77
CA ILE A 203 2.32 -11.47 -8.43
C ILE A 203 1.69 -10.07 -8.30
N ALA A 204 2.24 -9.08 -8.99
CA ALA A 204 1.65 -7.74 -9.03
C ALA A 204 0.34 -7.71 -9.81
N LEU A 205 0.19 -8.53 -10.85
CA LEU A 205 -1.08 -8.74 -11.55
C LEU A 205 -2.12 -9.40 -10.63
N LYS A 206 -1.73 -10.38 -9.81
CA LYS A 206 -2.64 -10.97 -8.80
C LYS A 206 -3.10 -9.93 -7.78
N LEU A 207 -2.21 -9.02 -7.36
CA LEU A 207 -2.57 -7.91 -6.48
C LEU A 207 -3.60 -6.98 -7.15
N VAL A 208 -3.39 -6.61 -8.41
CA VAL A 208 -4.36 -5.78 -9.17
C VAL A 208 -5.70 -6.48 -9.28
N GLN A 209 -5.73 -7.76 -9.63
CA GLN A 209 -6.97 -8.55 -9.68
C GLN A 209 -7.69 -8.56 -8.34
N LEU A 210 -6.97 -8.71 -7.24
CA LEU A 210 -7.53 -8.65 -5.89
C LEU A 210 -8.14 -7.27 -5.59
N ILE A 211 -7.44 -6.18 -5.94
CA ILE A 211 -7.93 -4.81 -5.79
C ILE A 211 -9.24 -4.63 -6.57
N GLU A 212 -9.29 -5.10 -7.81
CA GLU A 212 -10.48 -5.01 -8.67
C GLU A 212 -11.64 -5.86 -8.14
N GLN A 213 -11.37 -7.03 -7.60
CA GLN A 213 -12.39 -7.87 -6.96
C GLN A 213 -12.97 -7.23 -5.70
N ILE A 214 -12.15 -6.60 -4.87
CA ILE A 214 -12.61 -5.91 -3.67
C ILE A 214 -13.43 -4.66 -4.03
N SER A 215 -13.11 -3.99 -5.13
CA SER A 215 -13.74 -2.73 -5.54
C SER A 215 -15.08 -2.88 -6.28
N GLN A 216 -15.57 -4.09 -6.46
CA GLN A 216 -16.89 -4.42 -7.05
C GLN A 216 -17.99 -4.40 -5.98
#